data_af705069a59d83ebc031959a60d811ea
#
_entry.id   af705069a59d83ebc031959a60d811ea
#
_cell.length_a   1.000
_cell.length_b   1.000
_cell.length_c   1.000
_cell.angle_alpha   90.00
_cell.angle_beta   90.00
_cell.angle_gamma   90.00
#
_symmetry.space_group_name_H-M   'P 1'
#
loop_
_entity.id
_entity.type
_entity.pdbx_description
1 polymer ?
#
loop_
_entity_poly.entity_id
_entity_poly.type
_entity_poly.pdbx_seq_one_letter_code
_entity_poly.pdbx_strand_id
1 'polypeptide(L)'
;MALSAAIVLAAGEGTRMRSNKPKVLHAFAGKTFLNRVMDSVAALNPDTLAVVVHFQAERVAEAARSYDEQVTIVNQDDIPGTGRAVQCAMAQLTEAGKVDGPVLIAASDMPLLDSETLHRLVEFHTASGNGATVLTTILDDPTGYGRIIRDSEGNVLRIVEQKDANSSELAVREVNT
;
A
#
# COMPACT_ATOMS: atom_id res chain seq x y z
N MET A 1 -4.77 19.02 7.46
CA MET A 1 -4.15 19.10 6.12
C MET A 1 -4.87 18.10 5.24
N ALA A 2 -5.25 18.46 4.02
CA ALA A 2 -5.90 17.53 3.10
C ALA A 2 -4.90 16.45 2.67
N LEU A 3 -5.36 15.24 2.40
CA LEU A 3 -4.55 14.16 1.83
C LEU A 3 -4.38 14.44 0.34
N SER A 4 -3.17 14.78 -0.08
CA SER A 4 -2.88 15.19 -1.45
C SER A 4 -3.09 14.04 -2.45
N ALA A 5 -2.63 12.84 -2.11
CA ALA A 5 -2.85 11.68 -2.95
C ALA A 5 -2.96 10.39 -2.12
N ALA A 6 -3.70 9.44 -2.67
CA ALA A 6 -3.71 8.07 -2.19
C ALA A 6 -3.33 7.13 -3.34
N ILE A 7 -2.35 6.27 -3.12
CA ILE A 7 -1.78 5.34 -4.08
C ILE A 7 -2.10 3.92 -3.64
N VAL A 8 -2.89 3.20 -4.43
CA VAL A 8 -3.22 1.79 -4.19
C VAL A 8 -2.30 0.92 -5.05
N LEU A 9 -1.48 0.09 -4.43
CA LEU A 9 -0.53 -0.78 -5.11
C LEU A 9 -1.21 -2.08 -5.54
N ALA A 10 -1.40 -2.27 -6.84
CA ALA A 10 -2.09 -3.40 -7.45
C ALA A 10 -1.25 -4.11 -8.53
N ALA A 11 0.06 -3.92 -8.53
CA ALA A 11 0.98 -4.41 -9.55
C ALA A 11 1.42 -5.89 -9.36
N GLY A 12 1.17 -6.49 -8.19
CA GLY A 12 1.67 -7.80 -7.83
C GLY A 12 0.98 -8.96 -8.55
N GLU A 13 1.74 -9.97 -8.98
CA GLU A 13 1.23 -11.17 -9.67
C GLU A 13 0.38 -12.08 -8.78
N GLY A 14 0.64 -12.13 -7.47
CA GLY A 14 -0.09 -12.99 -6.54
C GLY A 14 0.12 -14.50 -6.79
N THR A 15 1.33 -14.91 -7.16
CA THR A 15 1.70 -16.28 -7.58
C THR A 15 1.26 -17.38 -6.61
N ARG A 16 1.19 -17.08 -5.30
CA ARG A 16 0.72 -18.01 -4.26
C ARG A 16 -0.75 -18.42 -4.41
N MET A 17 -1.57 -17.64 -5.11
CA MET A 17 -3.01 -17.93 -5.28
C MET A 17 -3.30 -18.99 -6.33
N ARG A 18 -2.32 -19.42 -7.14
CA ARG A 18 -2.46 -20.44 -8.20
C ARG A 18 -3.68 -20.19 -9.11
N SER A 19 -3.89 -18.96 -9.51
CA SER A 19 -5.03 -18.50 -10.29
C SER A 19 -4.58 -17.65 -11.46
N ASN A 20 -5.24 -17.77 -12.62
CA ASN A 20 -5.03 -16.90 -13.77
C ASN A 20 -5.72 -15.52 -13.61
N LYS A 21 -6.45 -15.32 -12.51
CA LYS A 21 -7.08 -14.04 -12.19
C LYS A 21 -6.13 -13.24 -11.30
N PRO A 22 -5.88 -11.94 -11.57
CA PRO A 22 -5.10 -11.09 -10.69
C PRO A 22 -5.58 -11.20 -9.25
N LYS A 23 -4.66 -11.31 -8.28
CA LYS A 23 -4.97 -11.46 -6.85
C LYS A 23 -5.99 -10.41 -6.39
N VAL A 24 -5.79 -9.18 -6.79
CA VAL A 24 -6.56 -8.02 -6.36
C VAL A 24 -8.00 -8.01 -6.88
N LEU A 25 -8.28 -8.79 -7.92
CA LEU A 25 -9.63 -8.93 -8.49
C LEU A 25 -10.42 -10.08 -7.88
N HIS A 26 -9.82 -10.92 -7.01
CA HIS A 26 -10.60 -11.91 -6.27
C HIS A 26 -11.57 -11.21 -5.32
N ALA A 27 -12.78 -11.79 -5.20
CA ALA A 27 -13.82 -11.23 -4.38
C ALA A 27 -13.83 -11.86 -2.97
N PHE A 28 -14.08 -11.02 -1.98
CA PHE A 28 -14.35 -11.39 -0.62
C PHE A 28 -15.63 -10.67 -0.16
N ALA A 29 -16.61 -11.42 0.28
CA ALA A 29 -17.92 -10.90 0.68
C ALA A 29 -18.54 -9.90 -0.35
N GLY A 30 -18.59 -10.31 -1.62
CA GLY A 30 -19.25 -9.57 -2.70
C GLY A 30 -18.47 -8.43 -3.36
N LYS A 31 -17.30 -8.03 -2.82
CA LYS A 31 -16.44 -7.00 -3.43
C LYS A 31 -15.04 -7.54 -3.68
N THR A 32 -14.36 -7.07 -4.74
CA THR A 32 -12.95 -7.41 -4.99
C THR A 32 -12.04 -6.84 -3.89
N PHE A 33 -10.85 -7.42 -3.72
CA PHE A 33 -9.84 -6.87 -2.81
C PHE A 33 -9.52 -5.42 -3.17
N LEU A 34 -9.33 -5.16 -4.47
CA LEU A 34 -9.08 -3.81 -4.97
C LEU A 34 -10.18 -2.84 -4.54
N ASN A 35 -11.45 -3.16 -4.80
CA ASN A 35 -12.57 -2.26 -4.49
C ASN A 35 -12.71 -2.02 -2.98
N ARG A 36 -12.40 -3.04 -2.13
CA ARG A 36 -12.43 -2.86 -0.69
C ARG A 36 -11.39 -1.87 -0.20
N VAL A 37 -10.16 -1.99 -0.71
CA VAL A 37 -9.10 -1.05 -0.35
C VAL A 37 -9.40 0.33 -0.92
N MET A 38 -9.93 0.41 -2.15
CA MET A 38 -10.36 1.69 -2.73
C MET A 38 -11.48 2.34 -1.91
N ASP A 39 -12.47 1.58 -1.41
CA ASP A 39 -13.51 2.10 -0.49
C ASP A 39 -12.88 2.76 0.75
N SER A 40 -11.94 2.05 1.39
CA SER A 40 -11.30 2.52 2.63
C SER A 40 -10.45 3.77 2.40
N VAL A 41 -9.74 3.81 1.29
CA VAL A 41 -8.87 4.93 0.91
C VAL A 41 -9.68 6.14 0.44
N ALA A 42 -10.71 5.93 -0.39
CA ALA A 42 -11.57 6.99 -0.91
C ALA A 42 -12.35 7.72 0.21
N ALA A 43 -12.68 7.01 1.30
CA ALA A 43 -13.32 7.61 2.47
C ALA A 43 -12.49 8.72 3.14
N LEU A 44 -11.18 8.79 2.87
CA LEU A 44 -10.30 9.87 3.34
C LEU A 44 -10.36 11.12 2.44
N ASN A 45 -11.12 11.07 1.35
CA ASN A 45 -11.25 12.16 0.36
C ASN A 45 -9.89 12.70 -0.12
N PRO A 46 -9.00 11.85 -0.68
CA PRO A 46 -7.75 12.33 -1.26
C PRO A 46 -8.03 13.20 -2.49
N ASP A 47 -7.21 14.24 -2.72
CA ASP A 47 -7.32 15.07 -3.93
C ASP A 47 -7.06 14.25 -5.21
N THR A 48 -6.24 13.21 -5.11
CA THR A 48 -5.98 12.25 -6.19
C THR A 48 -6.01 10.82 -5.68
N LEU A 49 -6.80 9.96 -6.32
CA LEU A 49 -6.74 8.51 -6.15
C LEU A 49 -5.99 7.90 -7.33
N ALA A 50 -4.93 7.14 -7.05
CA ALA A 50 -4.13 6.46 -8.07
C ALA A 50 -4.04 4.96 -7.80
N VAL A 51 -4.02 4.15 -8.86
CA VAL A 51 -3.83 2.69 -8.79
C VAL A 51 -2.63 2.31 -9.64
N VAL A 52 -1.64 1.67 -9.01
CA VAL A 52 -0.44 1.17 -9.71
C VAL A 52 -0.71 -0.23 -10.21
N VAL A 53 -0.55 -0.44 -11.51
CA VAL A 53 -0.80 -1.71 -12.20
C VAL A 53 0.47 -2.21 -12.90
N HIS A 54 0.58 -3.53 -13.10
CA HIS A 54 1.63 -4.17 -13.90
C HIS A 54 1.13 -5.53 -14.43
N PHE A 55 0.98 -6.54 -13.59
CA PHE A 55 0.49 -7.85 -14.00
C PHE A 55 -0.97 -7.76 -14.43
N GLN A 56 -1.24 -8.17 -15.69
CA GLN A 56 -2.55 -8.04 -16.34
C GLN A 56 -3.12 -6.62 -16.20
N ALA A 57 -2.28 -5.62 -16.44
CA ALA A 57 -2.53 -4.21 -16.20
C ALA A 57 -3.89 -3.73 -16.69
N GLU A 58 -4.27 -4.09 -17.93
CA GLU A 58 -5.55 -3.66 -18.52
C GLU A 58 -6.76 -4.14 -17.71
N ARG A 59 -6.76 -5.39 -17.23
CA ARG A 59 -7.87 -5.94 -16.44
C ARG A 59 -8.00 -5.25 -15.08
N VAL A 60 -6.87 -4.94 -14.45
CA VAL A 60 -6.87 -4.24 -13.15
C VAL A 60 -7.26 -2.78 -13.34
N ALA A 61 -6.74 -2.14 -14.39
CA ALA A 61 -7.09 -0.76 -14.73
C ALA A 61 -8.59 -0.59 -15.08
N GLU A 62 -9.16 -1.53 -15.84
CA GLU A 62 -10.60 -1.55 -16.15
C GLU A 62 -11.44 -1.65 -14.88
N ALA A 63 -11.06 -2.56 -13.96
CA ALA A 63 -11.74 -2.70 -12.68
C ALA A 63 -11.63 -1.45 -11.81
N ALA A 64 -10.48 -0.79 -11.80
CA ALA A 64 -10.28 0.47 -11.08
C ALA A 64 -11.11 1.61 -11.69
N ARG A 65 -11.15 1.76 -13.02
CA ARG A 65 -11.98 2.76 -13.71
C ARG A 65 -13.48 2.49 -13.55
N SER A 66 -13.88 1.22 -13.45
CA SER A 66 -15.29 0.87 -13.17
C SER A 66 -15.71 1.25 -11.75
N TYR A 67 -14.77 1.37 -10.83
CA TYR A 67 -15.00 1.88 -9.48
C TYR A 67 -15.08 3.41 -9.47
N ASP A 68 -14.13 4.08 -10.12
CA ASP A 68 -14.07 5.54 -10.23
C ASP A 68 -13.42 5.91 -11.58
N GLU A 69 -14.18 6.57 -12.46
CA GLU A 69 -13.70 6.99 -13.78
C GLU A 69 -12.55 8.02 -13.70
N GLN A 70 -12.42 8.74 -12.58
CA GLN A 70 -11.39 9.76 -12.37
C GLN A 70 -10.09 9.16 -11.80
N VAL A 71 -10.06 7.86 -11.49
CA VAL A 71 -8.86 7.20 -10.94
C VAL A 71 -7.66 7.34 -11.90
N THR A 72 -6.53 7.74 -11.36
CA THR A 72 -5.27 7.82 -12.12
C THR A 72 -4.63 6.43 -12.19
N ILE A 73 -4.50 5.87 -13.39
CA ILE A 73 -3.78 4.61 -13.59
C ILE A 73 -2.30 4.90 -13.81
N VAL A 74 -1.45 4.20 -13.05
CA VAL A 74 0.00 4.27 -13.17
C VAL A 74 0.53 2.90 -13.55
N ASN A 75 1.32 2.81 -14.62
CA ASN A 75 1.99 1.57 -14.98
C ASN A 75 3.35 1.49 -14.29
N GLN A 76 3.57 0.43 -13.53
CA GLN A 76 4.92 0.09 -13.07
C GLN A 76 5.70 -0.48 -14.25
N ASP A 77 6.97 -0.12 -14.35
CA ASP A 77 7.89 -0.73 -15.32
C ASP A 77 8.29 -2.17 -14.92
N ASP A 78 9.19 -2.80 -15.68
CA ASP A 78 9.61 -4.19 -15.46
C ASP A 78 10.54 -4.38 -14.24
N ILE A 79 10.88 -3.31 -13.52
CA ILE A 79 11.67 -3.41 -12.29
C ILE A 79 10.75 -3.82 -11.14
N PRO A 80 10.98 -5.00 -10.52
CA PRO A 80 10.11 -5.48 -9.46
C PRO A 80 10.32 -4.74 -8.15
N GLY A 81 9.29 -4.74 -7.33
CA GLY A 81 9.36 -4.26 -5.95
C GLY A 81 8.35 -3.17 -5.63
N THR A 82 7.88 -3.19 -4.38
CA THR A 82 6.91 -2.23 -3.83
C THR A 82 7.43 -0.79 -3.90
N GLY A 83 8.72 -0.58 -3.55
CA GLY A 83 9.36 0.74 -3.65
C GLY A 83 9.37 1.27 -5.08
N ARG A 84 9.60 0.39 -6.08
CA ARG A 84 9.56 0.79 -7.49
C ARG A 84 8.17 1.20 -7.94
N ALA A 85 7.15 0.46 -7.55
CA ALA A 85 5.75 0.81 -7.80
C ALA A 85 5.42 2.22 -7.27
N VAL A 86 5.85 2.53 -6.04
CA VAL A 86 5.70 3.86 -5.46
C VAL A 86 6.47 4.92 -6.24
N GLN A 87 7.73 4.65 -6.64
CA GLN A 87 8.53 5.59 -7.44
C GLN A 87 7.85 5.93 -8.77
N CYS A 88 7.30 4.94 -9.48
CA CYS A 88 6.57 5.17 -10.71
C CYS A 88 5.35 6.07 -10.49
N ALA A 89 4.58 5.81 -9.42
CA ALA A 89 3.42 6.63 -9.08
C ALA A 89 3.81 8.05 -8.70
N MET A 90 4.79 8.21 -7.83
CA MET A 90 5.26 9.54 -7.40
C MET A 90 5.80 10.35 -8.57
N ALA A 91 6.57 9.74 -9.48
CA ALA A 91 7.08 10.44 -10.67
C ALA A 91 5.93 10.98 -11.53
N GLN A 92 4.96 10.14 -11.90
CA GLN A 92 3.83 10.52 -12.73
C GLN A 92 2.94 11.58 -12.06
N LEU A 93 2.64 11.41 -10.76
CA LEU A 93 1.77 12.33 -10.03
C LEU A 93 2.45 13.69 -9.80
N THR A 94 3.75 13.71 -9.52
CA THR A 94 4.52 14.94 -9.34
C THR A 94 4.62 15.72 -10.66
N GLU A 95 4.91 15.04 -11.77
CA GLU A 95 4.94 15.66 -13.10
C GLU A 95 3.58 16.26 -13.48
N ALA A 96 2.49 15.60 -13.07
CA ALA A 96 1.13 16.10 -13.30
C ALA A 96 0.71 17.20 -12.29
N GLY A 97 1.57 17.62 -11.35
CA GLY A 97 1.22 18.61 -10.32
C GLY A 97 0.16 18.14 -9.32
N LYS A 98 0.02 16.82 -9.14
CA LYS A 98 -1.00 16.18 -8.30
C LYS A 98 -0.53 15.80 -6.89
N VAL A 99 0.65 16.25 -6.48
CA VAL A 99 1.21 15.98 -5.14
C VAL A 99 1.69 17.29 -4.53
N ASP A 100 0.98 17.74 -3.51
CA ASP A 100 1.31 18.94 -2.72
C ASP A 100 0.91 18.71 -1.26
N GLY A 101 1.47 17.68 -0.63
CA GLY A 101 1.15 17.32 0.75
C GLY A 101 1.34 15.82 1.06
N PRO A 102 0.73 15.33 2.14
CA PRO A 102 0.81 13.91 2.53
C PRO A 102 0.30 12.99 1.44
N VAL A 103 0.99 11.87 1.25
CA VAL A 103 0.61 10.79 0.33
C VAL A 103 0.40 9.50 1.12
N LEU A 104 -0.78 8.91 0.99
CA LEU A 104 -1.08 7.60 1.54
C LEU A 104 -0.74 6.51 0.53
N ILE A 105 -0.04 5.47 0.97
CA ILE A 105 0.26 4.29 0.16
C ILE A 105 -0.39 3.08 0.81
N ALA A 106 -1.24 2.38 0.08
CA ALA A 106 -1.96 1.20 0.55
C ALA A 106 -1.75 0.01 -0.39
N ALA A 107 -1.50 -1.18 0.17
CA ALA A 107 -1.46 -2.41 -0.60
C ALA A 107 -2.88 -2.91 -0.90
N SER A 108 -3.16 -3.27 -2.14
CA SER A 108 -4.50 -3.73 -2.58
C SER A 108 -4.88 -5.12 -2.08
N ASP A 109 -3.99 -5.80 -1.39
CA ASP A 109 -4.21 -7.14 -0.83
C ASP A 109 -4.56 -7.13 0.68
N MET A 110 -4.90 -5.98 1.22
CA MET A 110 -5.35 -5.76 2.59
C MET A 110 -6.86 -5.44 2.67
N PRO A 111 -7.76 -6.34 2.27
CA PRO A 111 -9.19 -6.04 2.10
C PRO A 111 -9.96 -5.76 3.40
N LEU A 112 -9.33 -5.95 4.55
CA LEU A 112 -9.90 -5.67 5.88
C LEU A 112 -9.34 -4.38 6.51
N LEU A 113 -8.43 -3.69 5.84
CA LEU A 113 -7.95 -2.38 6.29
C LEU A 113 -9.09 -1.36 6.16
N ASP A 114 -9.56 -0.85 7.29
CA ASP A 114 -10.68 0.07 7.34
C ASP A 114 -10.25 1.55 7.26
N SER A 115 -11.19 2.41 6.92
CA SER A 115 -10.97 3.84 6.79
C SER A 115 -10.66 4.54 8.12
N GLU A 116 -11.14 4.04 9.25
CA GLU A 116 -10.87 4.62 10.57
C GLU A 116 -9.38 4.45 10.92
N THR A 117 -8.82 3.25 10.69
CA THR A 117 -7.38 2.99 10.87
C THR A 117 -6.54 3.90 9.97
N LEU A 118 -6.93 4.09 8.71
CA LEU A 118 -6.24 4.97 7.79
C LEU A 118 -6.35 6.45 8.19
N HIS A 119 -7.51 6.90 8.67
CA HIS A 119 -7.67 8.25 9.22
C HIS A 119 -6.71 8.51 10.38
N ARG A 120 -6.66 7.60 11.34
CA ARG A 120 -5.76 7.70 12.49
C ARG A 120 -4.29 7.72 12.08
N LEU A 121 -3.91 6.95 11.04
CA LEU A 121 -2.55 6.97 10.50
C LEU A 121 -2.20 8.34 9.91
N VAL A 122 -3.08 8.92 9.10
CA VAL A 122 -2.88 10.23 8.47
C VAL A 122 -2.88 11.35 9.51
N GLU A 123 -3.77 11.32 10.48
CA GLU A 123 -3.81 12.27 11.59
C GLU A 123 -2.52 12.22 12.42
N PHE A 124 -2.07 11.01 12.78
CA PHE A 124 -0.81 10.83 13.51
C PHE A 124 0.39 11.34 12.71
N HIS A 125 0.46 11.01 11.42
CA HIS A 125 1.52 11.50 10.53
C HIS A 125 1.59 13.02 10.52
N THR A 126 0.44 13.66 10.31
CA THR A 126 0.32 15.12 10.21
C THR A 126 0.64 15.81 11.53
N ALA A 127 0.09 15.29 12.64
CA ALA A 127 0.30 15.88 13.97
C ALA A 127 1.75 15.76 14.46
N SER A 128 2.43 14.68 14.10
CA SER A 128 3.81 14.42 14.50
C SER A 128 4.85 15.12 13.60
N GLY A 129 4.45 15.65 12.44
CA GLY A 129 5.38 16.25 11.48
C GLY A 129 6.40 15.25 10.91
N ASN A 130 6.04 13.98 10.84
CA ASN A 130 6.92 12.92 10.39
C ASN A 130 7.20 13.03 8.87
N GLY A 131 8.43 12.69 8.45
CA GLY A 131 8.73 12.51 7.02
C GLY A 131 8.13 11.25 6.43
N ALA A 132 7.96 10.20 7.25
CA ALA A 132 7.28 8.95 6.90
C ALA A 132 6.64 8.34 8.15
N THR A 133 5.52 7.63 7.97
CA THR A 133 4.84 6.88 9.01
C THR A 133 4.40 5.54 8.44
N VAL A 134 4.65 4.46 9.15
CA VAL A 134 4.29 3.10 8.73
C VAL A 134 3.29 2.50 9.71
N LEU A 135 2.24 1.87 9.16
CA LEU A 135 1.33 1.06 9.95
C LEU A 135 1.99 -0.29 10.23
N THR A 136 2.04 -0.68 11.50
CA THR A 136 2.63 -1.95 11.93
C THR A 136 1.65 -2.75 12.77
N THR A 137 1.92 -4.03 12.92
CA THR A 137 1.19 -4.91 13.83
C THR A 137 2.14 -5.87 14.53
N ILE A 138 1.72 -6.42 15.67
CA ILE A 138 2.45 -7.45 16.41
C ILE A 138 1.75 -8.77 16.19
N LEU A 139 2.46 -9.75 15.63
CA LEU A 139 1.94 -11.09 15.38
C LEU A 139 2.57 -12.11 16.31
N ASP A 140 1.80 -13.15 16.68
CA ASP A 140 2.34 -14.29 17.41
C ASP A 140 3.28 -15.12 16.54
N ASP A 141 2.94 -15.31 15.28
CA ASP A 141 3.80 -15.89 14.25
C ASP A 141 4.03 -14.89 13.11
N PRO A 142 5.18 -14.19 13.10
CA PRO A 142 5.51 -13.20 12.08
C PRO A 142 6.11 -13.82 10.80
N THR A 143 6.05 -15.14 10.63
CA THR A 143 6.64 -15.84 9.48
C THR A 143 6.09 -15.30 8.15
N GLY A 144 6.99 -14.96 7.25
CA GLY A 144 6.65 -14.45 5.91
C GLY A 144 6.53 -12.92 5.80
N TYR A 145 6.63 -12.19 6.90
CA TYR A 145 6.56 -10.72 6.92
C TYR A 145 7.93 -10.07 7.11
N GLY A 146 8.06 -8.82 6.72
CA GLY A 146 9.20 -7.97 7.09
C GLY A 146 9.13 -7.59 8.58
N ARG A 147 10.29 -7.46 9.20
CA ARG A 147 10.41 -7.10 10.63
C ARG A 147 10.72 -5.63 10.79
N ILE A 148 10.04 -4.98 11.73
CA ILE A 148 10.32 -3.60 12.13
C ILE A 148 11.43 -3.62 13.17
N ILE A 149 12.61 -3.12 12.81
CA ILE A 149 13.75 -3.05 13.70
C ILE A 149 13.81 -1.66 14.33
N ARG A 150 13.83 -1.62 15.66
CA ARG A 150 13.88 -0.39 16.45
C ARG A 150 15.20 -0.28 17.20
N ASP A 151 15.60 0.96 17.50
CA ASP A 151 16.69 1.25 18.43
C ASP A 151 16.23 1.15 19.91
N SER A 152 17.15 1.43 20.85
CA SER A 152 16.87 1.43 22.27
C SER A 152 15.89 2.52 22.74
N GLU A 153 15.68 3.55 21.90
CA GLU A 153 14.76 4.66 22.16
C GLU A 153 13.37 4.40 21.54
N GLY A 154 13.22 3.29 20.80
CA GLY A 154 11.96 2.92 20.13
C GLY A 154 11.79 3.49 18.72
N ASN A 155 12.79 4.20 18.18
CA ASN A 155 12.72 4.70 16.81
C ASN A 155 12.87 3.57 15.80
N VAL A 156 12.14 3.66 14.68
CA VAL A 156 12.29 2.71 13.58
C VAL A 156 13.62 2.95 12.87
N LEU A 157 14.48 1.94 12.87
CA LEU A 157 15.76 1.97 12.15
C LEU A 157 15.62 1.49 10.71
N ARG A 158 14.90 0.38 10.52
CA ARG A 158 14.72 -0.25 9.20
C ARG A 158 13.61 -1.29 9.23
N ILE A 159 13.18 -1.69 8.04
CA ILE A 159 12.37 -2.87 7.80
C ILE A 159 13.28 -3.92 7.16
N VAL A 160 13.28 -5.15 7.69
CA VAL A 160 14.10 -6.26 7.18
C VAL A 160 13.17 -7.37 6.71
N GLU A 161 13.23 -7.70 5.43
CA GLU A 161 12.46 -8.81 4.88
C GLU A 161 12.92 -10.15 5.50
N GLN A 162 11.98 -11.09 5.67
CA GLN A 162 12.28 -12.38 6.31
C GLN A 162 13.48 -13.11 5.73
N LYS A 163 13.63 -13.08 4.41
CA LYS A 163 14.74 -13.77 3.69
C LYS A 163 16.11 -13.15 3.98
N ASP A 164 16.15 -11.89 4.39
CA ASP A 164 17.36 -11.09 4.63
C ASP A 164 17.66 -10.92 6.12
N ALA A 165 16.73 -11.38 7.00
CA ALA A 165 16.80 -11.21 8.44
C ALA A 165 17.73 -12.24 9.10
N ASN A 166 18.56 -11.79 10.05
CA ASN A 166 19.34 -12.65 10.92
C ASN A 166 18.49 -13.25 12.04
N SER A 167 19.07 -14.16 12.85
CA SER A 167 18.35 -14.89 13.90
C SER A 167 17.71 -13.98 14.97
N SER A 168 18.34 -12.87 15.33
CA SER A 168 17.79 -11.93 16.31
C SER A 168 16.64 -11.09 15.70
N GLU A 169 16.76 -10.72 14.45
CA GLU A 169 15.72 -10.00 13.72
C GLU A 169 14.50 -10.87 13.45
N LEU A 170 14.70 -12.17 13.15
CA LEU A 170 13.60 -13.13 13.00
C LEU A 170 12.74 -13.29 14.25
N ALA A 171 13.32 -13.07 15.44
CA ALA A 171 12.61 -13.12 16.72
C ALA A 171 11.70 -11.90 16.98
N VAL A 172 11.85 -10.82 16.20
CA VAL A 172 11.01 -9.64 16.31
C VAL A 172 9.61 -9.98 15.81
N ARG A 173 8.58 -9.63 16.60
CA ARG A 173 7.16 -9.91 16.30
C ARG A 173 6.44 -8.74 15.65
N GLU A 174 7.02 -7.54 15.67
CA GLU A 174 6.46 -6.37 14.99
C GLU A 174 6.79 -6.45 13.50
N VAL A 175 5.76 -6.36 12.69
CA VAL A 175 5.84 -6.50 11.23
C VAL A 175 5.24 -5.30 10.52
N ASN A 176 5.69 -5.05 9.29
CA ASN A 176 5.01 -4.15 8.36
C ASN A 176 3.74 -4.82 7.81
N THR A 177 2.75 -4.03 7.51
CA THR A 177 1.48 -4.46 6.92
C THR A 177 1.32 -3.92 5.51
#